data_118396ba53b4db8ccdcc537b09c326e2
#
_entry.id   118396ba53b4db8ccdcc537b09c326e2
#
_cell.length_a   1.000
_cell.length_b   1.000
_cell.length_c   1.000
_cell.angle_alpha   90.00
_cell.angle_beta   90.00
_cell.angle_gamma   90.00
#
_symmetry.space_group_name_H-M   'P 1'
#
loop_
_entity.id
_entity.type
_entity.pdbx_description
1 polymer ?
#
loop_
_entity_poly.entity_id
_entity_poly.type
_entity_poly.pdbx_seq_one_letter_code
_entity_poly.pdbx_strand_id
1 'polypeptide(L)'
;MPQEEKDELPTLLQLRNVLYSSKFRGFLRQVTGCGPLSGVKTDMSTNNYGSGCHLLNHDDVIGTRRVSFILYLPLPEPSWKASYGGALELYPLSDPPTNPTTPAPKPTVTLPPSFNQFAFFEVQPGHSFHSVEEVTFYPKIQFNTDGGVGKRISISGWFHRPVESEEEYEGPQPELTKSSLEQLYAAALRPLTNYDDNEDLTSIPSTLDDSTFAYLKEFINPMYLSSKSLDILKSKFIEESHLLLTNFLHEDLANQIKGQIVDIDNNDNVVRDKRVEKNEYGTAYVIPAHSTGENNDWKLVGPPHIQRYVSLTAKASTGNLISKVNNLFASKQFRLFLSYLTSCFIDQHIIESRRFRPGLDYTLARGEKSSSETSRLDVGLNLTVGDGNWNSGRVGGWDVWLNGEEDSDEATYGASNEDDDGPLLTLSPEFNRLHLVLRDPGLLHFVKYINSKATSSRWDTTGEWIIRNE
;
A
#
# COMPACT_ATOMS: atom_id res chain seq x y z
N MET A 1 -22.01 1.76 24.55
CA MET A 1 -23.36 1.65 23.95
C MET A 1 -24.38 2.21 24.92
N PRO A 2 -25.12 3.25 24.57
CA PRO A 2 -26.22 3.78 25.37
C PRO A 2 -27.29 2.72 25.67
N GLN A 3 -28.13 2.91 26.72
CA GLN A 3 -29.12 1.90 27.13
C GLN A 3 -30.19 1.67 26.05
N GLU A 4 -30.58 2.72 25.33
CA GLU A 4 -31.56 2.67 24.25
C GLU A 4 -31.08 1.75 23.11
N GLU A 5 -29.80 1.84 22.70
CA GLU A 5 -29.20 0.96 21.69
C GLU A 5 -29.08 -0.51 22.16
N LYS A 6 -28.97 -0.76 23.46
CA LYS A 6 -28.96 -2.11 24.03
C LYS A 6 -30.28 -2.84 23.87
N ASP A 7 -31.38 -2.11 23.94
CA ASP A 7 -32.74 -2.66 23.84
C ASP A 7 -33.13 -2.97 22.39
N GLU A 8 -32.43 -2.36 21.39
CA GLU A 8 -32.64 -2.61 19.96
C GLU A 8 -31.92 -3.85 19.45
N LEU A 9 -30.83 -4.30 20.13
CA LEU A 9 -29.96 -5.41 19.64
C LEU A 9 -29.81 -6.55 20.67
N PRO A 10 -30.90 -7.13 21.19
CA PRO A 10 -30.86 -8.09 22.32
C PRO A 10 -30.04 -9.35 21.95
N THR A 11 -30.13 -9.85 20.73
CA THR A 11 -29.39 -11.03 20.27
C THR A 11 -27.88 -10.78 20.21
N LEU A 12 -27.45 -9.59 19.76
CA LEU A 12 -26.05 -9.22 19.74
C LEU A 12 -25.47 -9.12 21.15
N LEU A 13 -26.27 -8.57 22.10
CA LEU A 13 -25.90 -8.54 23.52
C LEU A 13 -25.78 -9.93 24.14
N GLN A 14 -26.70 -10.85 23.80
CA GLN A 14 -26.62 -12.23 24.25
C GLN A 14 -25.34 -12.91 23.73
N LEU A 15 -25.04 -12.75 22.42
CA LEU A 15 -23.81 -13.27 21.82
C LEU A 15 -22.56 -12.70 22.52
N ARG A 16 -22.50 -11.37 22.72
CA ARG A 16 -21.41 -10.74 23.46
C ARG A 16 -21.24 -11.36 24.85
N ASN A 17 -22.33 -11.50 25.60
CA ASN A 17 -22.28 -12.04 26.95
C ASN A 17 -21.82 -13.51 26.97
N VAL A 18 -22.14 -14.30 25.95
CA VAL A 18 -21.62 -15.67 25.77
C VAL A 18 -20.12 -15.65 25.48
N LEU A 19 -19.69 -14.87 24.50
CA LEU A 19 -18.27 -14.79 24.08
C LEU A 19 -17.37 -14.32 25.23
N TYR A 20 -17.80 -13.29 26.00
CA TYR A 20 -17.01 -12.78 27.12
C TYR A 20 -17.29 -13.46 28.47
N SER A 21 -18.07 -14.55 28.47
CA SER A 21 -18.29 -15.32 29.70
C SER A 21 -17.00 -15.96 30.22
N SER A 22 -16.95 -16.21 31.55
CA SER A 22 -15.80 -16.89 32.18
C SER A 22 -15.52 -18.27 31.56
N LYS A 23 -16.58 -19.00 31.17
CA LYS A 23 -16.45 -20.31 30.52
C LYS A 23 -15.79 -20.21 29.14
N PHE A 24 -16.19 -19.24 28.31
CA PHE A 24 -15.63 -19.08 26.99
C PHE A 24 -14.20 -18.54 27.04
N ARG A 25 -13.90 -17.59 27.93
CA ARG A 25 -12.54 -17.13 28.19
C ARG A 25 -11.63 -18.26 28.68
N GLY A 26 -12.14 -19.12 29.56
CA GLY A 26 -11.44 -20.32 30.01
C GLY A 26 -11.13 -21.30 28.86
N PHE A 27 -12.09 -21.52 27.96
CA PHE A 27 -11.88 -22.30 26.74
C PHE A 27 -10.75 -21.70 25.86
N LEU A 28 -10.80 -20.40 25.58
CA LEU A 28 -9.76 -19.75 24.78
C LEU A 28 -8.38 -19.86 25.42
N ARG A 29 -8.26 -19.60 26.73
CA ARG A 29 -6.99 -19.79 27.47
C ARG A 29 -6.44 -21.22 27.36
N GLN A 30 -7.32 -22.20 27.43
CA GLN A 30 -6.92 -23.61 27.32
C GLN A 30 -6.45 -23.98 25.94
N VAL A 31 -7.09 -23.45 24.87
CA VAL A 31 -6.77 -23.79 23.47
C VAL A 31 -5.55 -23.04 22.97
N THR A 32 -5.41 -21.75 23.31
CA THR A 32 -4.32 -20.90 22.83
C THR A 32 -3.08 -20.94 23.71
N GLY A 33 -3.23 -21.25 25.00
CA GLY A 33 -2.16 -21.07 25.98
C GLY A 33 -1.89 -19.63 26.36
N CYS A 34 -2.68 -18.67 25.85
CA CYS A 34 -2.55 -17.26 26.20
C CYS A 34 -2.79 -17.06 27.72
N GLY A 35 -2.17 -16.11 28.32
CA GLY A 35 -2.38 -15.81 29.74
C GLY A 35 -3.82 -15.40 30.08
N PRO A 36 -4.06 -14.80 31.24
CA PRO A 36 -5.39 -14.43 31.72
C PRO A 36 -6.08 -13.43 30.79
N LEU A 37 -7.43 -13.53 30.71
CA LEU A 37 -8.27 -12.68 29.88
C LEU A 37 -9.24 -11.88 30.75
N SER A 38 -9.37 -10.58 30.47
CA SER A 38 -10.25 -9.66 31.19
C SER A 38 -11.71 -10.11 31.17
N GLY A 39 -12.37 -10.04 32.32
CA GLY A 39 -13.82 -10.22 32.47
C GLY A 39 -14.60 -8.91 32.38
N VAL A 40 -13.90 -7.79 32.39
CA VAL A 40 -14.48 -6.43 32.43
C VAL A 40 -14.36 -5.73 31.09
N LYS A 41 -13.16 -5.79 30.48
CA LYS A 41 -12.91 -5.12 29.20
C LYS A 41 -13.40 -5.96 28.03
N THR A 42 -14.38 -5.42 27.30
CA THR A 42 -14.96 -6.04 26.10
C THR A 42 -14.80 -5.10 24.90
N ASP A 43 -14.36 -5.64 23.78
CA ASP A 43 -14.13 -4.91 22.54
C ASP A 43 -14.65 -5.74 21.37
N MET A 44 -15.79 -5.35 20.79
CA MET A 44 -16.49 -6.08 19.74
C MET A 44 -17.16 -5.12 18.77
N SER A 45 -17.03 -5.39 17.50
CA SER A 45 -17.61 -4.62 16.41
C SER A 45 -18.31 -5.52 15.38
N THR A 46 -19.28 -4.95 14.67
CA THR A 46 -19.91 -5.59 13.50
C THR A 46 -19.31 -5.00 12.23
N ASN A 47 -18.93 -5.86 11.29
CA ASN A 47 -18.29 -5.45 10.05
C ASN A 47 -19.12 -5.92 8.85
N ASN A 48 -19.28 -5.03 7.89
CA ASN A 48 -19.98 -5.28 6.64
C ASN A 48 -19.05 -4.89 5.47
N TYR A 49 -18.29 -5.85 4.95
CA TYR A 49 -17.41 -5.63 3.81
C TYR A 49 -18.19 -5.88 2.52
N GLY A 50 -18.40 -4.82 1.76
CA GLY A 50 -18.91 -4.88 0.39
C GLY A 50 -17.79 -4.92 -0.63
N SER A 51 -18.17 -4.90 -1.90
CA SER A 51 -17.23 -4.95 -3.03
C SER A 51 -16.17 -3.84 -2.98
N GLY A 52 -14.90 -4.22 -3.04
CA GLY A 52 -13.75 -3.32 -2.94
C GLY A 52 -13.23 -3.12 -1.53
N CYS A 53 -13.97 -3.52 -0.48
CA CYS A 53 -13.50 -3.44 0.89
C CYS A 53 -12.41 -4.48 1.16
N HIS A 54 -11.37 -4.07 1.83
CA HIS A 54 -10.22 -4.88 2.25
C HIS A 54 -9.63 -4.31 3.54
N LEU A 55 -8.72 -5.04 4.17
CA LEU A 55 -7.94 -4.55 5.29
C LEU A 55 -6.48 -4.92 5.05
N LEU A 56 -5.61 -3.92 5.05
CA LEU A 56 -4.18 -4.11 4.79
C LEU A 56 -3.51 -4.86 5.95
N ASN A 57 -2.32 -5.39 5.68
CA ASN A 57 -1.60 -6.21 6.65
C ASN A 57 -1.23 -5.42 7.92
N HIS A 58 -1.50 -6.00 9.08
CA HIS A 58 -1.24 -5.47 10.42
C HIS A 58 -1.14 -6.63 11.44
N ASP A 59 -0.79 -6.34 12.69
CA ASP A 59 -0.59 -7.34 13.75
C ASP A 59 -1.56 -7.24 14.94
N ASP A 60 -2.52 -6.31 14.90
CA ASP A 60 -3.52 -6.04 15.96
C ASP A 60 -2.95 -5.59 17.32
N VAL A 61 -1.66 -5.27 17.39
CA VAL A 61 -0.98 -4.89 18.65
C VAL A 61 -1.37 -3.48 19.05
N ILE A 62 -2.50 -3.35 19.73
CA ILE A 62 -3.04 -2.09 20.25
C ILE A 62 -3.45 -2.29 21.72
N GLY A 63 -2.86 -1.51 22.60
CA GLY A 63 -3.19 -1.52 24.04
C GLY A 63 -3.06 -2.90 24.66
N THR A 64 -4.14 -3.40 25.28
CA THR A 64 -4.13 -4.65 26.05
C THR A 64 -4.73 -5.85 25.30
N ARG A 65 -4.87 -5.81 23.98
CA ARG A 65 -5.37 -6.93 23.15
C ARG A 65 -4.51 -8.17 23.32
N ARG A 66 -5.13 -9.33 23.50
CA ARG A 66 -4.43 -10.61 23.70
C ARG A 66 -4.88 -11.70 22.74
N VAL A 67 -6.17 -11.78 22.42
CA VAL A 67 -6.72 -12.70 21.41
C VAL A 67 -7.66 -11.94 20.51
N SER A 68 -7.42 -12.02 19.21
CA SER A 68 -8.31 -11.50 18.18
C SER A 68 -9.28 -12.59 17.74
N PHE A 69 -10.54 -12.26 17.44
CA PHE A 69 -11.51 -13.20 16.90
C PHE A 69 -12.36 -12.60 15.79
N ILE A 70 -12.84 -13.46 14.91
CA ILE A 70 -13.79 -13.12 13.84
C ILE A 70 -14.85 -14.24 13.78
N LEU A 71 -16.10 -13.87 13.97
CA LEU A 71 -17.27 -14.73 13.70
C LEU A 71 -17.86 -14.32 12.34
N TYR A 72 -17.74 -15.19 11.34
CA TYR A 72 -18.24 -14.93 10.00
C TYR A 72 -19.73 -15.26 9.87
N LEU A 73 -20.49 -14.35 9.29
CA LEU A 73 -21.94 -14.43 9.11
C LEU A 73 -22.37 -14.02 7.69
N PRO A 74 -21.65 -14.40 6.61
CA PRO A 74 -22.19 -14.22 5.27
C PRO A 74 -23.48 -15.04 5.14
N LEU A 75 -24.30 -14.78 4.12
CA LEU A 75 -25.50 -15.59 3.89
C LEU A 75 -25.12 -17.07 3.74
N PRO A 76 -25.87 -18.01 4.33
CA PRO A 76 -25.64 -19.44 4.13
C PRO A 76 -25.97 -19.89 2.69
N GLU A 77 -26.95 -19.23 2.04
CA GLU A 77 -27.37 -19.48 0.68
C GLU A 77 -27.62 -18.17 -0.09
N PRO A 78 -26.95 -17.93 -1.24
CA PRO A 78 -25.88 -18.78 -1.78
C PRO A 78 -24.62 -18.72 -0.93
N SER A 79 -23.94 -19.85 -0.75
CA SER A 79 -22.71 -19.94 0.05
C SER A 79 -21.61 -19.04 -0.53
N TRP A 80 -20.78 -18.48 0.35
CA TRP A 80 -19.63 -17.67 -0.03
C TRP A 80 -18.61 -18.48 -0.80
N LYS A 81 -18.14 -17.99 -1.94
CA LYS A 81 -17.10 -18.63 -2.75
C LYS A 81 -15.75 -17.99 -2.49
N ALA A 82 -14.67 -18.76 -2.52
CA ALA A 82 -13.31 -18.23 -2.39
C ALA A 82 -13.02 -17.12 -3.43
N SER A 83 -13.51 -17.27 -4.67
CA SER A 83 -13.37 -16.26 -5.73
C SER A 83 -14.09 -14.94 -5.46
N TYR A 84 -14.92 -14.86 -4.42
CA TYR A 84 -15.55 -13.62 -3.98
C TYR A 84 -14.62 -12.77 -3.10
N GLY A 85 -13.44 -13.29 -2.74
CA GLY A 85 -12.48 -12.63 -1.88
C GLY A 85 -12.93 -12.54 -0.42
N GLY A 86 -12.37 -11.58 0.31
CA GLY A 86 -12.69 -11.33 1.71
C GLY A 86 -12.10 -12.36 2.67
N ALA A 87 -11.16 -13.18 2.24
CA ALA A 87 -10.49 -14.16 3.07
C ALA A 87 -9.62 -13.51 4.14
N LEU A 88 -9.49 -14.17 5.30
CA LEU A 88 -8.46 -13.86 6.27
C LEU A 88 -7.14 -14.48 5.78
N GLU A 89 -6.12 -13.66 5.64
CA GLU A 89 -4.78 -14.08 5.24
C GLU A 89 -3.83 -13.98 6.44
N LEU A 90 -3.12 -15.08 6.75
CA LEU A 90 -2.14 -15.13 7.84
C LEU A 90 -0.74 -15.23 7.25
N TYR A 91 0.17 -14.40 7.75
CA TYR A 91 1.53 -14.28 7.22
C TYR A 91 2.55 -14.87 8.18
N PRO A 92 3.47 -15.71 7.68
CA PRO A 92 4.62 -16.14 8.46
C PRO A 92 5.61 -15.00 8.60
N LEU A 93 6.56 -15.11 9.50
CA LEU A 93 7.69 -14.20 9.57
C LEU A 93 8.63 -14.37 8.38
N SER A 94 9.37 -13.31 8.04
CA SER A 94 10.41 -13.36 7.03
C SER A 94 11.49 -14.38 7.37
N ASP A 95 12.00 -15.05 6.33
CA ASP A 95 13.14 -15.95 6.43
C ASP A 95 14.24 -15.48 5.45
N PRO A 96 15.45 -15.12 5.94
CA PRO A 96 15.87 -15.10 7.35
C PRO A 96 15.14 -14.05 8.19
N PRO A 97 15.05 -14.24 9.52
CA PRO A 97 14.39 -13.30 10.41
C PRO A 97 15.01 -11.91 10.33
N THR A 98 14.18 -10.88 10.36
CA THR A 98 14.59 -9.47 10.43
C THR A 98 14.56 -8.95 11.86
N ASN A 99 15.20 -7.81 12.12
CA ASN A 99 15.11 -7.09 13.39
C ASN A 99 14.79 -5.61 13.11
N PRO A 100 13.61 -5.09 13.48
CA PRO A 100 12.46 -5.82 14.05
C PRO A 100 11.90 -6.92 13.12
N THR A 101 11.16 -7.88 13.69
CA THR A 101 10.52 -8.94 12.92
C THR A 101 9.50 -8.38 11.95
N THR A 102 9.48 -8.91 10.73
CA THR A 102 8.56 -8.50 9.67
C THR A 102 7.85 -9.71 9.06
N PRO A 103 6.64 -9.53 8.52
CA PRO A 103 5.94 -10.60 7.81
C PRO A 103 6.61 -10.91 6.48
N ALA A 104 6.58 -12.17 6.08
CA ALA A 104 6.94 -12.57 4.71
C ALA A 104 5.99 -11.92 3.69
N PRO A 105 6.42 -11.73 2.43
CA PRO A 105 5.60 -11.04 1.42
C PRO A 105 4.31 -11.78 1.03
N LYS A 106 4.21 -13.08 1.33
CA LYS A 106 3.09 -13.94 0.96
C LYS A 106 2.46 -14.58 2.20
N PRO A 107 1.11 -14.69 2.26
CA PRO A 107 0.44 -15.45 3.30
C PRO A 107 0.71 -16.96 3.11
N THR A 108 0.69 -17.71 4.19
CA THR A 108 0.73 -19.20 4.18
C THR A 108 -0.63 -19.82 4.44
N VAL A 109 -1.54 -19.07 5.04
CA VAL A 109 -2.92 -19.50 5.29
C VAL A 109 -3.86 -18.46 4.73
N THR A 110 -4.83 -18.91 3.92
CA THR A 110 -5.93 -18.10 3.40
C THR A 110 -7.24 -18.79 3.80
N LEU A 111 -8.05 -18.12 4.60
CA LEU A 111 -9.28 -18.64 5.17
C LEU A 111 -10.49 -17.87 4.62
N PRO A 112 -11.18 -18.40 3.58
CA PRO A 112 -12.40 -17.77 3.05
C PRO A 112 -13.51 -17.73 4.11
N PRO A 113 -14.35 -16.68 4.13
CA PRO A 113 -15.51 -16.62 5.04
C PRO A 113 -16.50 -17.74 4.80
N SER A 114 -17.04 -18.32 5.87
CA SER A 114 -18.14 -19.27 5.82
C SER A 114 -19.17 -18.95 6.90
N PHE A 115 -20.45 -19.22 6.66
CA PHE A 115 -21.49 -18.97 7.65
C PHE A 115 -21.22 -19.73 8.96
N ASN A 116 -21.34 -19.03 10.09
CA ASN A 116 -21.13 -19.56 11.44
C ASN A 116 -19.69 -20.10 11.67
N GLN A 117 -18.70 -19.56 10.97
CA GLN A 117 -17.29 -19.89 11.18
C GLN A 117 -16.69 -18.94 12.21
N PHE A 118 -16.04 -19.47 13.22
CA PHE A 118 -15.34 -18.73 14.27
C PHE A 118 -13.83 -18.94 14.13
N ALA A 119 -13.10 -17.89 13.77
CA ALA A 119 -11.64 -17.84 13.71
C ALA A 119 -11.11 -17.01 14.86
N PHE A 120 -10.00 -17.42 15.46
CA PHE A 120 -9.32 -16.67 16.50
C PHE A 120 -7.83 -16.97 16.52
N PHE A 121 -7.02 -16.03 16.97
CA PHE A 121 -5.56 -16.16 17.11
C PHE A 121 -5.05 -15.26 18.22
N GLU A 122 -3.91 -15.65 18.79
CA GLU A 122 -3.22 -14.84 19.80
C GLU A 122 -2.57 -13.60 19.16
N VAL A 123 -2.75 -12.45 19.79
CA VAL A 123 -2.10 -11.18 19.39
C VAL A 123 -0.71 -11.16 19.99
N GLN A 124 0.29 -11.29 19.13
CA GLN A 124 1.71 -11.30 19.50
C GLN A 124 2.46 -10.19 18.75
N PRO A 125 3.11 -9.25 19.47
CA PRO A 125 3.87 -8.16 18.83
C PRO A 125 4.88 -8.68 17.80
N GLY A 126 4.79 -8.17 16.58
CA GLY A 126 5.67 -8.53 15.48
C GLY A 126 5.52 -9.96 14.96
N HIS A 127 4.43 -10.68 15.31
CA HIS A 127 4.19 -12.07 14.90
C HIS A 127 2.81 -12.33 14.30
N SER A 128 1.77 -11.70 14.81
CA SER A 128 0.37 -11.97 14.44
C SER A 128 -0.09 -11.22 13.17
N PHE A 129 0.80 -11.11 12.17
CA PHE A 129 0.51 -10.39 10.95
C PHE A 129 -0.58 -11.05 10.12
N HIS A 130 -1.60 -10.27 9.78
CA HIS A 130 -2.73 -10.72 9.00
C HIS A 130 -3.33 -9.59 8.14
N SER A 131 -4.16 -9.95 7.17
CA SER A 131 -4.91 -9.03 6.32
C SER A 131 -6.29 -9.60 6.00
N VAL A 132 -7.17 -8.77 5.44
CA VAL A 132 -8.41 -9.22 4.81
C VAL A 132 -8.30 -8.93 3.32
N GLU A 133 -8.35 -9.98 2.52
CA GLU A 133 -8.38 -9.91 1.07
C GLU A 133 -9.54 -9.03 0.58
N GLU A 134 -9.39 -8.36 -0.54
CA GLU A 134 -10.45 -7.54 -1.12
C GLU A 134 -11.70 -8.39 -1.42
N VAL A 135 -12.87 -7.90 -1.03
CA VAL A 135 -14.15 -8.45 -1.48
C VAL A 135 -14.35 -8.08 -2.95
N THR A 136 -14.26 -9.06 -3.83
CA THR A 136 -14.24 -8.87 -5.28
C THR A 136 -15.59 -9.07 -5.95
N PHE A 137 -16.60 -9.54 -5.21
CA PHE A 137 -17.92 -9.84 -5.74
C PHE A 137 -18.81 -8.60 -5.82
N TYR A 138 -19.35 -8.33 -7.01
CA TYR A 138 -20.26 -7.23 -7.32
C TYR A 138 -21.64 -7.80 -7.68
N PRO A 139 -22.64 -7.72 -6.79
CA PRO A 139 -23.96 -8.26 -7.06
C PRO A 139 -24.65 -7.51 -8.20
N LYS A 140 -25.45 -8.23 -9.02
CA LYS A 140 -26.23 -7.65 -10.13
C LYS A 140 -27.35 -6.72 -9.65
N ILE A 141 -27.89 -6.99 -8.47
CA ILE A 141 -29.02 -6.28 -7.89
C ILE A 141 -28.55 -5.76 -6.54
N GLN A 142 -28.68 -4.47 -6.31
CA GLN A 142 -28.64 -3.92 -4.95
C GLN A 142 -29.95 -4.33 -4.28
N PHE A 143 -29.93 -5.43 -3.54
CA PHE A 143 -31.06 -5.80 -2.71
C PHE A 143 -31.18 -4.75 -1.60
N ASN A 144 -32.28 -4.01 -1.63
CA ASN A 144 -32.66 -3.05 -0.55
C ASN A 144 -33.09 -3.76 0.74
N THR A 145 -32.79 -5.04 0.89
CA THR A 145 -33.10 -5.82 2.09
C THR A 145 -31.81 -6.10 2.85
N ASP A 146 -31.89 -5.99 4.16
CA ASP A 146 -30.80 -6.00 5.16
C ASP A 146 -29.93 -7.27 5.22
N GLY A 147 -30.14 -8.24 4.35
CA GLY A 147 -29.39 -9.50 4.22
C GLY A 147 -28.73 -9.71 2.86
N GLY A 148 -28.20 -8.66 2.20
CA GLY A 148 -27.79 -8.68 0.80
C GLY A 148 -26.75 -9.71 0.43
N VAL A 149 -27.00 -10.42 -0.68
CA VAL A 149 -26.03 -11.24 -1.41
C VAL A 149 -24.75 -10.44 -1.67
N GLY A 150 -23.57 -11.05 -1.42
CA GLY A 150 -22.29 -10.44 -1.75
C GLY A 150 -21.71 -9.53 -0.67
N LYS A 151 -22.22 -9.59 0.55
CA LYS A 151 -21.64 -8.90 1.71
C LYS A 151 -20.93 -9.88 2.63
N ARG A 152 -19.68 -9.58 2.96
CA ARG A 152 -18.92 -10.30 3.99
C ARG A 152 -19.26 -9.71 5.34
N ILE A 153 -20.33 -10.23 5.95
CA ILE A 153 -20.73 -9.82 7.29
C ILE A 153 -19.94 -10.62 8.31
N SER A 154 -19.42 -9.95 9.33
CA SER A 154 -18.74 -10.57 10.45
C SER A 154 -18.89 -9.77 11.73
N ILE A 155 -18.73 -10.47 12.86
CA ILE A 155 -18.53 -9.86 14.17
C ILE A 155 -17.08 -10.14 14.54
N SER A 156 -16.28 -9.10 14.75
CA SER A 156 -14.91 -9.21 15.21
C SER A 156 -14.72 -8.53 16.56
N GLY A 157 -13.66 -8.90 17.25
CA GLY A 157 -13.33 -8.29 18.52
C GLY A 157 -12.06 -8.86 19.13
N TRP A 158 -11.77 -8.36 20.31
CA TRP A 158 -10.56 -8.72 21.03
C TRP A 158 -10.88 -9.09 22.48
N PHE A 159 -10.21 -10.13 22.94
CA PHE A 159 -10.09 -10.41 24.35
C PHE A 159 -8.83 -9.71 24.85
N HIS A 160 -8.98 -8.95 25.92
CA HIS A 160 -7.93 -8.15 26.51
C HIS A 160 -7.23 -8.84 27.68
N ARG A 161 -6.03 -8.37 28.02
CA ARG A 161 -5.38 -8.66 29.31
C ARG A 161 -6.25 -8.11 30.43
N PRO A 162 -6.19 -8.69 31.65
CA PRO A 162 -6.87 -8.16 32.82
C PRO A 162 -6.48 -6.70 33.06
N VAL A 163 -7.48 -5.87 33.46
CA VAL A 163 -7.25 -4.47 33.87
C VAL A 163 -6.86 -4.40 35.35
N GLU A 164 -6.34 -3.25 35.79
CA GLU A 164 -5.80 -3.04 37.14
C GLU A 164 -6.77 -3.45 38.28
N SER A 165 -8.07 -3.40 38.06
CA SER A 165 -9.09 -3.80 39.03
C SER A 165 -9.34 -5.30 39.10
N GLU A 166 -8.69 -6.13 38.28
CA GLU A 166 -8.88 -7.59 38.20
C GLU A 166 -7.77 -8.35 38.92
N GLU A 167 -8.13 -9.49 39.52
CA GLU A 167 -7.22 -10.30 40.34
C GLU A 167 -5.98 -10.81 39.60
N GLU A 168 -6.13 -11.14 38.30
CA GLU A 168 -5.02 -11.64 37.46
C GLU A 168 -4.29 -10.51 36.68
N TYR A 169 -4.30 -9.26 37.18
CA TYR A 169 -3.61 -8.15 36.53
C TYR A 169 -2.10 -8.35 36.49
N GLU A 170 -1.51 -8.23 35.29
CA GLU A 170 -0.09 -8.53 35.03
C GLU A 170 0.81 -7.28 35.10
N GLY A 171 0.28 -6.11 35.48
CA GLY A 171 1.01 -4.83 35.45
C GLY A 171 0.97 -4.15 34.07
N PRO A 172 1.47 -2.89 34.01
CA PRO A 172 1.54 -2.14 32.75
C PRO A 172 2.52 -2.78 31.77
N GLN A 173 2.18 -2.76 30.48
CA GLN A 173 2.97 -3.29 29.38
C GLN A 173 3.38 -2.14 28.44
N PRO A 174 4.42 -1.36 28.76
CA PRO A 174 4.78 -0.15 28.02
C PRO A 174 5.23 -0.41 26.58
N GLU A 175 5.67 -1.63 26.26
CA GLU A 175 6.15 -1.99 24.91
C GLU A 175 5.04 -2.13 23.85
N LEU A 176 3.76 -2.14 24.26
CA LEU A 176 2.63 -2.37 23.40
C LEU A 176 1.96 -1.09 22.86
N THR A 177 2.53 0.09 23.15
CA THR A 177 1.89 1.39 22.87
C THR A 177 2.63 2.23 21.82
N LYS A 178 3.20 1.62 20.78
CA LYS A 178 3.74 2.44 19.67
C LYS A 178 2.58 3.02 18.86
N SER A 179 2.61 4.33 18.61
CA SER A 179 1.62 4.98 17.75
C SER A 179 1.75 4.48 16.32
N SER A 180 0.65 4.47 15.56
CA SER A 180 0.66 4.09 14.14
C SER A 180 1.64 4.96 13.33
N LEU A 181 1.77 6.24 13.69
CA LEU A 181 2.69 7.18 13.05
C LEU A 181 4.16 6.82 13.33
N GLU A 182 4.52 6.43 14.57
CA GLU A 182 5.87 5.94 14.87
C GLU A 182 6.25 4.68 14.09
N GLN A 183 5.27 3.79 13.85
CA GLN A 183 5.47 2.61 13.01
C GLN A 183 5.72 2.99 11.55
N LEU A 184 5.00 3.96 11.01
CA LEU A 184 5.20 4.47 9.64
C LEU A 184 6.57 5.12 9.46
N TYR A 185 7.01 5.96 10.39
CA TYR A 185 8.34 6.59 10.33
C TYR A 185 9.48 5.58 10.53
N ALA A 186 9.32 4.61 11.42
CA ALA A 186 10.34 3.58 11.63
C ALA A 186 10.54 2.68 10.41
N ALA A 187 9.49 2.50 9.60
CA ALA A 187 9.52 1.67 8.40
C ALA A 187 10.20 2.34 7.18
N ALA A 188 10.54 3.62 7.26
CA ALA A 188 10.89 4.44 6.10
C ALA A 188 12.34 4.29 5.59
N LEU A 189 13.23 3.67 6.34
CA LEU A 189 14.67 3.65 6.01
C LEU A 189 15.01 2.55 4.99
N ARG A 190 14.96 2.90 3.70
CA ARG A 190 15.62 2.12 2.64
C ARG A 190 17.06 2.59 2.47
N PRO A 191 18.02 1.66 2.15
CA PRO A 191 19.39 2.05 1.92
C PRO A 191 19.51 2.97 0.71
N LEU A 192 20.17 4.10 0.88
CA LEU A 192 20.49 5.04 -0.17
C LEU A 192 21.73 4.57 -0.94
N THR A 193 21.75 4.78 -2.24
CA THR A 193 22.89 4.53 -3.12
C THR A 193 23.63 5.84 -3.36
N ASN A 194 24.94 5.84 -3.14
CA ASN A 194 25.80 6.94 -3.52
C ASN A 194 26.09 6.88 -5.00
N TYR A 195 26.36 8.04 -5.62
CA TYR A 195 27.05 8.08 -6.89
C TYR A 195 28.54 7.78 -6.69
N ASP A 196 29.22 7.30 -7.72
CA ASP A 196 30.67 7.06 -7.65
C ASP A 196 31.41 8.37 -7.33
N ASP A 197 32.48 8.32 -6.51
CA ASP A 197 33.25 9.50 -6.06
C ASP A 197 33.76 10.38 -7.22
N ASN A 198 33.96 9.78 -8.40
CA ASN A 198 34.34 10.50 -9.64
C ASN A 198 33.17 11.23 -10.34
N GLU A 199 31.95 11.05 -9.84
CA GLU A 199 30.73 11.61 -10.39
C GLU A 199 30.07 12.66 -9.48
N ASP A 200 30.75 13.04 -8.40
CA ASP A 200 30.24 14.05 -7.47
C ASP A 200 29.95 15.36 -8.18
N LEU A 201 28.73 15.88 -7.97
CA LEU A 201 28.38 17.22 -8.40
C LEU A 201 29.08 18.22 -7.51
N THR A 202 30.01 18.98 -8.06
CA THR A 202 30.68 20.07 -7.36
C THR A 202 29.92 21.40 -7.42
N SER A 203 28.95 21.50 -8.32
CA SER A 203 28.08 22.67 -8.48
C SER A 203 26.81 22.30 -9.26
N ILE A 204 25.74 23.05 -9.03
CA ILE A 204 24.51 22.96 -9.85
C ILE A 204 24.86 23.39 -11.28
N PRO A 205 24.56 22.57 -12.31
CA PRO A 205 24.89 22.92 -13.69
C PRO A 205 24.12 24.15 -14.17
N SER A 206 24.82 25.13 -14.75
CA SER A 206 24.19 26.29 -15.39
C SER A 206 23.66 25.96 -16.78
N THR A 207 24.24 24.95 -17.44
CA THR A 207 23.83 24.41 -18.74
C THR A 207 24.14 22.91 -18.77
N LEU A 208 23.42 22.17 -19.60
CA LEU A 208 23.77 20.77 -19.90
C LEU A 208 24.79 20.74 -21.05
N ASP A 209 25.80 19.88 -20.97
CA ASP A 209 26.79 19.74 -22.02
C ASP A 209 26.29 18.86 -23.19
N ASP A 210 27.00 18.90 -24.31
CA ASP A 210 26.64 18.15 -25.53
C ASP A 210 26.57 16.63 -25.31
N SER A 211 27.42 16.08 -24.44
CA SER A 211 27.45 14.65 -24.15
C SER A 211 26.20 14.22 -23.35
N THR A 212 25.79 15.05 -22.41
CA THR A 212 24.53 14.87 -21.64
C THR A 212 23.32 14.94 -22.57
N PHE A 213 23.26 15.96 -23.45
CA PHE A 213 22.20 16.05 -24.46
C PHE A 213 22.16 14.86 -25.40
N ALA A 214 23.31 14.40 -25.90
CA ALA A 214 23.39 13.24 -26.78
C ALA A 214 22.82 11.97 -26.11
N TYR A 215 23.19 11.71 -24.86
CA TYR A 215 22.67 10.59 -24.09
C TYR A 215 21.15 10.72 -23.82
N LEU A 216 20.68 11.86 -23.33
CA LEU A 216 19.28 12.06 -23.00
C LEU A 216 18.35 11.95 -24.21
N LYS A 217 18.80 12.35 -25.41
CA LYS A 217 18.04 12.23 -26.67
C LYS A 217 17.70 10.78 -27.05
N GLU A 218 18.44 9.79 -26.55
CA GLU A 218 18.13 8.38 -26.79
C GLU A 218 16.85 7.93 -26.05
N PHE A 219 16.43 8.69 -25.04
CA PHE A 219 15.31 8.34 -24.17
C PHE A 219 14.20 9.37 -24.16
N ILE A 220 14.55 10.65 -24.02
CA ILE A 220 13.61 11.73 -23.72
C ILE A 220 13.08 12.36 -25.01
N ASN A 221 11.80 12.69 -25.02
CA ASN A 221 11.17 13.41 -26.12
C ASN A 221 11.93 14.74 -26.38
N PRO A 222 12.37 14.98 -27.63
CA PRO A 222 13.14 16.17 -27.97
C PRO A 222 12.48 17.51 -27.58
N MET A 223 11.16 17.53 -27.46
CA MET A 223 10.43 18.74 -27.01
C MET A 223 10.89 19.23 -25.64
N TYR A 224 11.35 18.36 -24.76
CA TYR A 224 11.83 18.68 -23.42
C TYR A 224 13.32 19.04 -23.35
N LEU A 225 14.06 18.82 -24.44
CA LEU A 225 15.52 19.03 -24.48
C LEU A 225 15.94 20.31 -25.18
N SER A 226 15.00 21.18 -25.63
CA SER A 226 15.37 22.50 -26.17
C SER A 226 15.72 23.45 -25.03
N SER A 227 16.71 24.36 -25.23
CA SER A 227 17.10 25.35 -24.22
C SER A 227 15.86 26.12 -23.70
N LYS A 228 15.01 26.57 -24.62
CA LYS A 228 13.77 27.30 -24.26
C LYS A 228 12.82 26.48 -23.37
N SER A 229 12.65 25.19 -23.69
CA SER A 229 11.79 24.30 -22.88
C SER A 229 12.38 24.09 -21.49
N LEU A 230 13.68 23.86 -21.40
CA LEU A 230 14.39 23.67 -20.14
C LEU A 230 14.27 24.90 -19.22
N ASP A 231 14.42 26.11 -19.76
CA ASP A 231 14.27 27.35 -19.00
C ASP A 231 12.84 27.54 -18.46
N ILE A 232 11.83 27.21 -19.29
CA ILE A 232 10.41 27.26 -18.89
C ILE A 232 10.15 26.23 -17.75
N LEU A 233 10.62 25.00 -17.91
CA LEU A 233 10.42 23.94 -16.92
C LEU A 233 11.11 24.28 -15.60
N LYS A 234 12.34 24.80 -15.67
CA LYS A 234 13.08 25.27 -14.49
C LYS A 234 12.32 26.35 -13.75
N SER A 235 11.85 27.38 -14.46
CA SER A 235 11.08 28.47 -13.85
C SER A 235 9.79 27.95 -13.20
N LYS A 236 9.10 27.04 -13.88
CA LYS A 236 7.88 26.44 -13.36
C LYS A 236 8.13 25.59 -12.12
N PHE A 237 9.20 24.77 -12.08
CA PHE A 237 9.52 23.98 -10.90
C PHE A 237 9.85 24.85 -9.68
N ILE A 238 10.60 25.95 -9.89
CA ILE A 238 10.93 26.90 -8.82
C ILE A 238 9.66 27.55 -8.25
N GLU A 239 8.67 27.83 -9.10
CA GLU A 239 7.40 28.44 -8.68
C GLU A 239 6.46 27.45 -7.99
N GLU A 240 6.32 26.23 -8.53
CA GLU A 240 5.27 25.27 -8.12
C GLU A 240 5.79 24.11 -7.26
N SER A 241 7.12 23.94 -7.12
CA SER A 241 7.78 22.79 -6.46
C SER A 241 7.40 21.42 -7.03
N HIS A 242 6.72 21.38 -8.17
CA HIS A 242 6.42 20.15 -8.91
C HIS A 242 6.32 20.38 -10.42
N LEU A 243 6.51 19.30 -11.19
CA LEU A 243 6.31 19.26 -12.63
C LEU A 243 5.58 18.00 -13.07
N LEU A 244 4.76 18.12 -14.13
CA LEU A 244 4.15 17.00 -14.83
C LEU A 244 4.49 17.10 -16.32
N LEU A 245 5.20 16.08 -16.85
CA LEU A 245 5.66 16.03 -18.24
C LEU A 245 4.99 14.85 -18.94
N THR A 246 4.04 15.10 -19.82
CA THR A 246 3.35 14.07 -20.62
C THR A 246 4.19 13.69 -21.85
N ASN A 247 4.06 12.45 -22.34
CA ASN A 247 4.87 11.92 -23.45
C ASN A 247 6.38 12.14 -23.22
N PHE A 248 6.84 11.84 -22.02
CA PHE A 248 8.21 12.11 -21.59
C PHE A 248 9.26 11.34 -22.38
N LEU A 249 9.08 10.03 -22.53
CA LEU A 249 9.94 9.23 -23.42
C LEU A 249 9.59 9.53 -24.89
N HIS A 250 10.58 9.43 -25.77
CA HIS A 250 10.32 9.53 -27.20
C HIS A 250 9.40 8.38 -27.67
N GLU A 251 8.67 8.62 -28.74
CA GLU A 251 7.52 7.79 -29.15
C GLU A 251 7.90 6.32 -29.42
N ASP A 252 9.02 6.07 -30.09
CA ASP A 252 9.43 4.70 -30.44
C ASP A 252 9.71 3.86 -29.21
N LEU A 253 10.47 4.39 -28.24
CA LEU A 253 10.78 3.70 -26.99
C LEU A 253 9.52 3.49 -26.16
N ALA A 254 8.68 4.51 -26.05
CA ALA A 254 7.41 4.43 -25.34
C ALA A 254 6.51 3.33 -25.93
N ASN A 255 6.37 3.25 -27.25
CA ASN A 255 5.57 2.21 -27.92
C ASN A 255 6.13 0.81 -27.71
N GLN A 256 7.45 0.63 -27.75
CA GLN A 256 8.08 -0.65 -27.45
C GLN A 256 7.83 -1.09 -26.00
N ILE A 257 8.01 -0.18 -25.02
CA ILE A 257 7.72 -0.46 -23.60
C ILE A 257 6.24 -0.79 -23.41
N LYS A 258 5.34 -0.04 -24.05
CA LYS A 258 3.89 -0.30 -24.01
C LYS A 258 3.56 -1.72 -24.48
N GLY A 259 4.14 -2.14 -25.60
CA GLY A 259 3.99 -3.51 -26.13
C GLY A 259 4.45 -4.54 -25.11
N GLN A 260 5.66 -4.39 -24.57
CA GLN A 260 6.22 -5.33 -23.59
C GLN A 260 5.35 -5.43 -22.32
N ILE A 261 4.87 -4.32 -21.78
CA ILE A 261 4.00 -4.29 -20.60
C ILE A 261 2.68 -5.03 -20.85
N VAL A 262 2.06 -4.78 -22.02
CA VAL A 262 0.82 -5.45 -22.41
C VAL A 262 1.03 -6.96 -22.53
N ASP A 263 2.15 -7.40 -23.10
CA ASP A 263 2.48 -8.81 -23.23
C ASP A 263 2.70 -9.48 -21.87
N ILE A 264 3.44 -8.81 -20.97
CA ILE A 264 3.67 -9.31 -19.60
C ILE A 264 2.33 -9.46 -18.85
N ASP A 265 1.49 -8.43 -18.85
CA ASP A 265 0.20 -8.47 -18.14
C ASP A 265 -0.75 -9.53 -18.73
N ASN A 266 -0.71 -9.75 -20.04
CA ASN A 266 -1.46 -10.80 -20.70
C ASN A 266 -0.96 -12.20 -20.35
N ASN A 267 0.35 -12.42 -20.36
CA ASN A 267 0.96 -13.72 -20.05
C ASN A 267 0.72 -14.12 -18.59
N ASP A 268 0.75 -13.16 -17.68
CA ASP A 268 0.48 -13.36 -16.25
C ASP A 268 -1.02 -13.41 -15.91
N ASN A 269 -1.92 -13.25 -16.89
CA ASN A 269 -3.38 -13.23 -16.72
C ASN A 269 -3.87 -12.18 -15.70
N VAL A 270 -3.18 -11.03 -15.57
CA VAL A 270 -3.61 -9.96 -14.67
C VAL A 270 -4.58 -8.97 -15.32
N VAL A 271 -4.75 -9.05 -16.64
CA VAL A 271 -5.72 -8.23 -17.37
C VAL A 271 -7.14 -8.55 -16.87
N ARG A 272 -7.93 -7.49 -16.60
CA ARG A 272 -9.27 -7.61 -15.99
C ARG A 272 -10.15 -8.66 -16.67
N ASP A 273 -10.23 -8.66 -18.01
CA ASP A 273 -11.13 -9.53 -18.75
C ASP A 273 -10.80 -11.02 -18.61
N LYS A 274 -9.56 -11.36 -18.25
CA LYS A 274 -9.13 -12.74 -17.93
C LYS A 274 -9.45 -13.16 -16.50
N ARG A 275 -9.82 -12.22 -15.64
CA ARG A 275 -10.08 -12.42 -14.20
C ARG A 275 -11.54 -12.29 -13.81
N VAL A 276 -12.45 -12.24 -14.79
CA VAL A 276 -13.90 -12.06 -14.56
C VAL A 276 -14.60 -13.38 -14.45
N GLU A 277 -15.24 -13.64 -13.32
CA GLU A 277 -16.21 -14.71 -13.10
C GLU A 277 -17.62 -14.11 -13.03
N LYS A 278 -18.55 -14.66 -13.84
CA LYS A 278 -19.96 -14.23 -13.85
C LYS A 278 -20.86 -15.39 -13.47
N ASN A 279 -21.85 -15.10 -12.65
CA ASN A 279 -22.93 -16.02 -12.32
C ASN A 279 -24.29 -15.31 -12.29
N GLU A 280 -25.34 -16.02 -11.91
CA GLU A 280 -26.70 -15.47 -11.81
C GLU A 280 -26.80 -14.33 -10.78
N TYR A 281 -25.99 -14.33 -9.72
CA TYR A 281 -26.03 -13.36 -8.64
C TYR A 281 -25.18 -12.12 -8.92
N GLY A 282 -24.10 -12.23 -9.70
CA GLY A 282 -23.21 -11.08 -9.91
C GLY A 282 -21.95 -11.39 -10.70
N THR A 283 -20.96 -10.51 -10.51
CA THR A 283 -19.64 -10.58 -11.13
C THR A 283 -18.56 -10.53 -10.05
N ALA A 284 -17.60 -11.43 -10.10
CA ALA A 284 -16.39 -11.39 -9.28
C ALA A 284 -15.16 -11.07 -10.15
N TYR A 285 -14.18 -10.37 -9.59
CA TYR A 285 -12.90 -10.09 -10.22
C TYR A 285 -11.82 -10.85 -9.46
N VAL A 286 -11.47 -12.03 -9.94
CA VAL A 286 -10.54 -12.94 -9.28
C VAL A 286 -9.19 -12.25 -9.05
N ILE A 287 -8.71 -12.28 -7.81
CA ILE A 287 -7.39 -11.77 -7.44
C ILE A 287 -6.32 -12.75 -7.95
N PRO A 288 -5.26 -12.26 -8.61
CA PRO A 288 -4.17 -13.14 -9.02
C PRO A 288 -3.43 -13.71 -7.81
N ALA A 289 -2.75 -14.84 -8.00
CA ALA A 289 -1.93 -15.41 -6.93
C ALA A 289 -0.83 -14.44 -6.49
N HIS A 290 -0.46 -14.46 -5.21
CA HIS A 290 0.59 -13.59 -4.66
C HIS A 290 1.95 -13.73 -5.38
N SER A 291 2.26 -14.89 -5.95
CA SER A 291 3.47 -15.14 -6.75
C SER A 291 3.38 -14.68 -8.21
N THR A 292 2.22 -14.21 -8.67
CA THR A 292 2.06 -13.77 -10.06
C THR A 292 3.07 -12.66 -10.40
N GLY A 293 3.76 -12.80 -11.53
CA GLY A 293 4.75 -11.85 -12.01
C GLY A 293 6.16 -12.04 -11.44
N GLU A 294 6.38 -12.96 -10.51
CA GLU A 294 7.74 -13.31 -10.06
C GLU A 294 8.45 -14.17 -11.10
N ASN A 295 9.67 -13.77 -11.46
CA ASN A 295 10.56 -14.50 -12.35
C ASN A 295 12.03 -14.05 -12.14
N ASN A 296 12.91 -14.31 -13.10
CA ASN A 296 14.31 -13.91 -12.99
C ASN A 296 14.51 -12.39 -12.98
N ASP A 297 13.68 -11.65 -13.72
CA ASP A 297 13.74 -10.19 -13.83
C ASP A 297 12.97 -9.48 -12.71
N TRP A 298 11.96 -10.12 -12.15
CA TRP A 298 11.00 -9.49 -11.23
C TRP A 298 10.84 -10.27 -9.92
N LYS A 299 10.90 -9.57 -8.79
CA LYS A 299 10.72 -10.15 -7.45
C LYS A 299 9.67 -9.43 -6.65
N LEU A 300 8.91 -10.20 -5.87
CA LEU A 300 7.97 -9.64 -4.91
C LEU A 300 8.71 -8.96 -3.76
N VAL A 301 8.31 -7.73 -3.47
CA VAL A 301 8.86 -6.88 -2.41
C VAL A 301 7.81 -6.69 -1.32
N GLY A 302 8.25 -6.85 -0.07
CA GLY A 302 7.53 -6.56 1.15
C GLY A 302 8.36 -5.65 2.06
N PRO A 303 8.06 -5.65 3.34
CA PRO A 303 7.04 -6.46 4.04
C PRO A 303 5.62 -5.87 3.86
N PRO A 304 4.57 -6.72 3.81
CA PRO A 304 3.21 -6.29 3.46
C PRO A 304 2.55 -5.34 4.47
N HIS A 305 3.02 -5.25 5.70
CA HIS A 305 2.55 -4.23 6.65
C HIS A 305 3.07 -2.80 6.32
N ILE A 306 3.90 -2.68 5.28
CA ILE A 306 4.43 -1.40 4.79
C ILE A 306 4.17 -1.24 3.30
N GLN A 307 4.41 -2.30 2.52
CA GLN A 307 4.32 -2.27 1.06
C GLN A 307 4.20 -3.67 0.49
N ARG A 308 3.60 -3.78 -0.67
CA ARG A 308 3.65 -4.97 -1.52
C ARG A 308 3.58 -4.54 -2.98
N TYR A 309 4.52 -4.99 -3.78
CA TYR A 309 4.59 -4.84 -5.23
C TYR A 309 5.67 -5.77 -5.81
N VAL A 310 5.75 -5.89 -7.11
CA VAL A 310 6.83 -6.61 -7.79
C VAL A 310 7.85 -5.60 -8.31
N SER A 311 9.14 -5.78 -7.98
CA SER A 311 10.22 -4.87 -8.37
C SER A 311 11.19 -5.53 -9.33
N LEU A 312 11.72 -4.73 -10.26
CA LEU A 312 12.76 -5.15 -11.18
C LEU A 312 14.05 -5.49 -10.44
N THR A 313 14.66 -6.62 -10.77
CA THR A 313 15.93 -7.04 -10.16
C THR A 313 17.13 -6.34 -10.81
N ALA A 314 18.21 -6.15 -10.06
CA ALA A 314 19.45 -5.61 -10.59
C ALA A 314 20.09 -6.50 -11.71
N LYS A 315 19.64 -7.76 -11.81
CA LYS A 315 20.11 -8.74 -12.82
C LYS A 315 19.10 -8.97 -13.94
N ALA A 316 18.17 -8.01 -14.15
CA ALA A 316 17.18 -8.14 -15.21
C ALA A 316 17.84 -8.33 -16.58
N SER A 317 17.18 -9.08 -17.45
CA SER A 317 17.65 -9.40 -18.78
C SER A 317 17.79 -8.14 -19.65
N THR A 318 18.75 -8.14 -20.57
CA THR A 318 18.94 -7.03 -21.52
C THR A 318 17.75 -6.81 -22.47
N GLY A 319 16.88 -7.80 -22.61
CA GLY A 319 15.62 -7.71 -23.35
C GLY A 319 14.50 -6.99 -22.60
N ASN A 320 14.66 -6.74 -21.30
CA ASN A 320 13.69 -6.00 -20.50
C ASN A 320 13.84 -4.50 -20.73
N LEU A 321 12.92 -3.90 -21.49
CA LEU A 321 12.97 -2.48 -21.85
C LEU A 321 12.80 -1.54 -20.65
N ILE A 322 12.12 -1.99 -19.60
CA ILE A 322 11.97 -1.21 -18.37
C ILE A 322 13.31 -1.04 -17.67
N SER A 323 14.25 -2.01 -17.83
CA SER A 323 15.61 -1.87 -17.30
C SER A 323 16.36 -0.69 -17.95
N LYS A 324 16.05 -0.32 -19.19
CA LYS A 324 16.64 0.87 -19.84
C LYS A 324 16.18 2.16 -19.16
N VAL A 325 14.91 2.22 -18.74
CA VAL A 325 14.38 3.36 -18.00
C VAL A 325 15.00 3.42 -16.60
N ASN A 326 15.15 2.28 -15.94
CA ASN A 326 15.83 2.22 -14.65
C ASN A 326 17.29 2.72 -14.75
N ASN A 327 18.00 2.33 -15.81
CA ASN A 327 19.38 2.78 -16.08
C ASN A 327 19.43 4.27 -16.43
N LEU A 328 18.43 4.80 -17.16
CA LEU A 328 18.32 6.26 -17.39
C LEU A 328 18.24 7.00 -16.04
N PHE A 329 17.35 6.59 -15.14
CA PHE A 329 17.18 7.23 -13.84
C PHE A 329 18.47 7.17 -12.99
N ALA A 330 19.22 6.07 -13.05
CA ALA A 330 20.48 5.91 -12.33
C ALA A 330 21.66 6.64 -12.99
N SER A 331 21.49 7.18 -14.20
CA SER A 331 22.60 7.78 -14.95
C SER A 331 23.00 9.16 -14.42
N LYS A 332 24.29 9.47 -14.57
CA LYS A 332 24.82 10.82 -14.31
C LYS A 332 24.11 11.88 -15.14
N GLN A 333 23.80 11.57 -16.38
CA GLN A 333 23.15 12.51 -17.30
C GLN A 333 21.74 12.89 -16.83
N PHE A 334 20.99 11.92 -16.31
CA PHE A 334 19.68 12.20 -15.75
C PHE A 334 19.76 12.96 -14.42
N ARG A 335 20.75 12.67 -13.58
CA ARG A 335 21.06 13.46 -12.38
C ARG A 335 21.34 14.91 -12.71
N LEU A 336 22.18 15.18 -13.74
CA LEU A 336 22.47 16.54 -14.22
C LEU A 336 21.22 17.25 -14.76
N PHE A 337 20.37 16.52 -15.50
CA PHE A 337 19.09 17.03 -15.98
C PHE A 337 18.14 17.42 -14.83
N LEU A 338 18.01 16.57 -13.83
CA LEU A 338 17.19 16.87 -12.63
C LEU A 338 17.76 18.05 -11.87
N SER A 339 19.08 18.09 -11.62
CA SER A 339 19.73 19.18 -10.90
C SER A 339 19.58 20.51 -11.65
N TYR A 340 19.66 20.50 -12.98
CA TYR A 340 19.41 21.70 -13.80
C TYR A 340 17.96 22.20 -13.66
N LEU A 341 16.97 21.30 -13.81
CA LEU A 341 15.55 21.66 -13.78
C LEU A 341 15.11 22.16 -12.40
N THR A 342 15.60 21.52 -11.35
CA THR A 342 15.14 21.81 -9.98
C THR A 342 15.96 22.89 -9.30
N SER A 343 17.16 23.20 -9.81
CA SER A 343 18.17 24.01 -9.12
C SER A 343 18.56 23.46 -7.75
N CYS A 344 18.44 22.14 -7.57
CA CYS A 344 18.79 21.45 -6.33
C CYS A 344 20.10 20.70 -6.46
N PHE A 345 20.82 20.60 -5.35
CA PHE A 345 22.02 19.78 -5.25
C PHE A 345 21.61 18.35 -4.91
N ILE A 346 21.66 17.47 -5.90
CA ILE A 346 21.20 16.08 -5.78
C ILE A 346 22.39 15.18 -5.40
N ASP A 347 22.25 14.42 -4.30
CA ASP A 347 23.35 13.61 -3.76
C ASP A 347 23.10 12.10 -3.90
N GLN A 348 22.34 11.52 -3.01
CA GLN A 348 22.06 10.07 -2.96
C GLN A 348 20.71 9.75 -3.58
N HIS A 349 20.50 8.49 -3.94
CA HIS A 349 19.23 8.08 -4.55
C HIS A 349 18.78 6.68 -4.14
N ILE A 350 17.48 6.44 -4.34
CA ILE A 350 16.86 5.12 -4.39
C ILE A 350 16.06 5.06 -5.67
N ILE A 351 16.35 4.10 -6.55
CA ILE A 351 15.66 3.95 -7.84
C ILE A 351 15.08 2.54 -7.92
N GLU A 352 13.82 2.46 -8.33
CA GLU A 352 13.11 1.20 -8.51
C GLU A 352 12.17 1.28 -9.71
N SER A 353 12.10 0.19 -10.48
CA SER A 353 11.00 -0.04 -11.42
C SER A 353 10.02 -1.02 -10.79
N ARG A 354 8.75 -0.64 -10.72
CA ARG A 354 7.72 -1.34 -9.94
C ARG A 354 6.53 -1.73 -10.79
N ARG A 355 5.95 -2.87 -10.44
CA ARG A 355 4.68 -3.37 -10.96
C ARG A 355 3.74 -3.64 -9.80
N PHE A 356 2.57 -3.02 -9.82
CA PHE A 356 1.52 -3.21 -8.83
C PHE A 356 0.36 -3.98 -9.46
N ARG A 357 0.03 -5.13 -8.90
CA ARG A 357 -0.98 -6.06 -9.44
C ARG A 357 -2.37 -5.76 -8.86
N PRO A 358 -3.43 -5.86 -9.66
CA PRO A 358 -4.80 -5.64 -9.19
C PRO A 358 -5.21 -6.58 -8.06
N GLY A 359 -5.82 -6.03 -7.02
CA GLY A 359 -6.30 -6.77 -5.85
C GLY A 359 -5.21 -7.15 -4.84
N LEU A 360 -3.95 -6.73 -5.05
CA LEU A 360 -2.83 -7.12 -4.21
C LEU A 360 -2.01 -5.94 -3.69
N ASP A 361 -1.59 -5.02 -4.53
CA ASP A 361 -0.39 -4.23 -4.29
C ASP A 361 -0.66 -2.77 -3.91
N TYR A 362 0.26 -2.22 -3.09
CA TYR A 362 0.19 -0.88 -2.51
C TYR A 362 1.53 -0.49 -1.88
N THR A 363 1.65 0.79 -1.48
CA THR A 363 2.59 1.22 -0.46
C THR A 363 1.83 2.01 0.61
N LEU A 364 2.23 1.90 1.88
CA LEU A 364 1.74 2.81 2.92
C LEU A 364 2.48 4.13 2.84
N ALA A 365 1.91 5.13 3.49
CA ALA A 365 2.46 6.46 3.58
C ALA A 365 3.87 6.42 4.20
N ARG A 366 4.81 7.12 3.57
CA ARG A 366 6.20 7.23 4.02
C ARG A 366 6.66 8.66 3.95
N GLY A 367 7.47 9.04 4.90
CA GLY A 367 8.11 10.33 4.96
C GLY A 367 9.18 10.34 6.04
N GLU A 368 9.85 11.46 6.17
CA GLU A 368 10.73 11.75 7.29
C GLU A 368 9.96 12.59 8.30
N LYS A 369 10.38 12.53 9.57
CA LYS A 369 9.80 13.39 10.60
C LYS A 369 9.99 14.85 10.20
N SER A 370 9.05 15.72 10.56
CA SER A 370 9.16 17.17 10.31
C SER A 370 10.41 17.81 10.94
N SER A 371 10.98 17.15 11.96
CA SER A 371 12.25 17.55 12.55
C SER A 371 13.49 17.19 11.72
N SER A 372 13.37 16.47 10.60
CA SER A 372 14.47 16.24 9.65
C SER A 372 14.77 17.54 8.90
N GLU A 373 16.06 17.78 8.61
CA GLU A 373 16.48 18.92 7.78
C GLU A 373 16.63 18.56 6.29
N THR A 374 16.25 17.34 5.90
CA THR A 374 16.55 16.78 4.58
C THR A 374 15.29 16.72 3.73
N SER A 375 15.20 17.57 2.72
CA SER A 375 14.18 17.45 1.66
C SER A 375 14.55 16.38 0.65
N ARG A 376 13.55 15.84 -0.05
CA ARG A 376 13.70 14.83 -1.10
C ARG A 376 13.08 15.30 -2.41
N LEU A 377 13.67 14.88 -3.51
CA LEU A 377 13.06 14.99 -4.83
C LEU A 377 12.47 13.63 -5.20
N ASP A 378 11.15 13.53 -5.24
CA ASP A 378 10.43 12.37 -5.74
C ASP A 378 10.24 12.53 -7.26
N VAL A 379 10.73 11.56 -8.03
CA VAL A 379 10.56 11.52 -9.48
C VAL A 379 9.96 10.18 -9.87
N GLY A 380 8.88 10.20 -10.65
CA GLY A 380 8.26 8.97 -11.12
C GLY A 380 7.83 9.06 -12.58
N LEU A 381 8.25 8.07 -13.38
CA LEU A 381 7.74 7.87 -14.73
C LEU A 381 6.65 6.79 -14.69
N ASN A 382 5.41 7.20 -14.85
CA ASN A 382 4.29 6.28 -14.92
C ASN A 382 4.21 5.64 -16.31
N LEU A 383 4.16 4.31 -16.34
CA LEU A 383 4.12 3.48 -17.54
C LEU A 383 2.85 2.63 -17.61
N THR A 384 1.81 3.00 -16.86
CA THR A 384 0.57 2.23 -16.75
C THR A 384 -0.23 2.31 -18.05
N VAL A 385 -0.48 1.15 -18.65
CA VAL A 385 -1.31 1.01 -19.85
C VAL A 385 -2.73 0.62 -19.44
N GLY A 386 -3.74 1.19 -20.07
CA GLY A 386 -5.14 0.85 -19.82
C GLY A 386 -6.10 1.90 -20.34
N ASP A 387 -7.39 1.64 -20.10
CA ASP A 387 -8.45 2.57 -20.41
C ASP A 387 -8.57 3.68 -19.35
N GLY A 388 -9.41 4.68 -19.57
CA GLY A 388 -9.62 5.81 -18.65
C GLY A 388 -10.15 5.44 -17.25
N ASN A 389 -10.22 4.15 -16.89
CA ASN A 389 -10.68 3.68 -15.57
C ASN A 389 -9.74 4.13 -14.44
N TRP A 390 -8.45 4.31 -14.72
CA TRP A 390 -7.47 4.82 -13.77
C TRP A 390 -7.79 6.23 -13.25
N ASN A 391 -8.38 7.09 -14.11
CA ASN A 391 -8.77 8.46 -13.74
C ASN A 391 -10.09 8.53 -12.97
N SER A 392 -10.82 7.41 -12.86
CA SER A 392 -12.13 7.37 -12.21
C SER A 392 -12.09 7.50 -10.67
N GLY A 393 -10.92 7.38 -10.07
CA GLY A 393 -10.74 7.29 -8.61
C GLY A 393 -11.19 5.98 -7.97
N ARG A 394 -11.77 5.07 -8.76
CA ARG A 394 -12.42 3.84 -8.25
C ARG A 394 -11.49 2.63 -8.16
N VAL A 395 -10.36 2.66 -8.86
CA VAL A 395 -9.44 1.51 -8.93
C VAL A 395 -8.16 1.68 -8.12
N GLY A 396 -7.92 2.85 -7.55
CA GLY A 396 -6.69 3.15 -6.81
C GLY A 396 -5.48 3.36 -7.71
N GLY A 397 -4.30 3.01 -7.22
CA GLY A 397 -3.04 3.14 -7.95
C GLY A 397 -2.52 4.59 -8.07
N TRP A 398 -3.12 5.53 -7.38
CA TRP A 398 -2.73 6.93 -7.39
C TRP A 398 -1.51 7.17 -6.51
N ASP A 399 -0.59 8.01 -6.96
CA ASP A 399 0.40 8.63 -6.10
C ASP A 399 -0.26 9.74 -5.29
N VAL A 400 -0.03 9.75 -3.99
CA VAL A 400 -0.66 10.69 -3.06
C VAL A 400 0.38 11.27 -2.13
N TRP A 401 0.43 12.61 -2.03
CA TRP A 401 1.23 13.35 -1.06
C TRP A 401 0.31 14.06 -0.09
N LEU A 402 0.59 13.93 1.20
CA LEU A 402 -0.21 14.52 2.27
C LEU A 402 0.69 14.98 3.43
N ASN A 403 0.17 15.87 4.27
CA ASN A 403 0.82 16.25 5.51
C ASN A 403 0.79 15.08 6.51
N GLY A 404 1.93 14.78 7.14
CA GLY A 404 1.98 13.95 8.33
C GLY A 404 1.61 14.83 9.51
N GLU A 405 0.48 14.57 10.17
CA GLU A 405 0.10 15.29 11.37
C GLU A 405 1.11 15.02 12.50
N GLU A 406 1.56 16.09 13.16
CA GLU A 406 2.25 16.00 14.45
C GLU A 406 1.18 15.82 15.54
N ASP A 407 1.25 14.67 16.24
CA ASP A 407 0.54 14.38 17.50
C ASP A 407 -1.02 14.44 17.48
N SER A 408 -1.64 13.40 16.97
CA SER A 408 -2.86 12.91 17.60
C SER A 408 -2.61 11.52 18.19
N ASP A 409 -2.45 11.44 19.49
CA ASP A 409 -2.30 10.20 20.28
C ASP A 409 -3.55 9.30 20.26
N GLU A 410 -4.55 9.64 19.49
CA GLU A 410 -5.78 8.88 19.34
C GLU A 410 -5.92 8.34 17.92
N ALA A 411 -5.63 7.03 17.75
CA ALA A 411 -6.13 6.24 16.63
C ALA A 411 -7.69 6.13 16.72
N THR A 412 -8.36 7.26 16.76
CA THR A 412 -9.81 7.35 16.64
C THR A 412 -10.13 7.57 15.17
N TYR A 413 -10.97 6.68 14.61
CA TYR A 413 -11.77 6.98 13.43
C TYR A 413 -12.78 8.09 13.82
N GLY A 414 -12.24 9.26 14.18
CA GLY A 414 -13.02 10.46 14.41
C GLY A 414 -13.45 11.01 13.05
N ALA A 415 -14.67 11.52 12.98
CA ALA A 415 -15.09 12.33 11.86
C ALA A 415 -14.06 13.46 11.68
N SER A 416 -13.50 13.56 10.48
CA SER A 416 -12.61 14.65 10.08
C SER A 416 -13.26 15.99 10.49
N ASN A 417 -12.51 16.84 11.19
CA ASN A 417 -12.88 18.23 11.33
C ASN A 417 -13.04 18.83 9.93
N GLU A 418 -14.00 19.70 9.71
CA GLU A 418 -14.30 20.32 8.41
C GLU A 418 -13.13 21.15 7.81
N ASP A 419 -12.01 21.26 8.55
CA ASP A 419 -10.77 21.96 8.16
C ASP A 419 -9.62 20.99 7.81
N ASP A 420 -9.89 19.67 7.63
CA ASP A 420 -8.86 18.71 7.21
C ASP A 420 -8.54 18.96 5.74
N ASP A 421 -7.42 19.65 5.51
CA ASP A 421 -6.83 19.87 4.20
C ASP A 421 -6.51 18.49 3.60
N GLY A 422 -7.31 18.04 2.66
CA GLY A 422 -7.13 16.76 1.96
C GLY A 422 -5.71 16.60 1.36
N PRO A 423 -5.46 15.59 0.52
CA PRO A 423 -4.13 15.39 -0.07
C PRO A 423 -3.62 16.64 -0.77
N LEU A 424 -2.38 17.02 -0.52
CA LEU A 424 -1.72 18.16 -1.17
C LEU A 424 -1.60 17.97 -2.69
N LEU A 425 -1.28 16.73 -3.08
CA LEU A 425 -1.17 16.35 -4.48
C LEU A 425 -1.64 14.91 -4.66
N THR A 426 -2.42 14.68 -5.71
CA THR A 426 -2.88 13.35 -6.11
C THR A 426 -2.73 13.18 -7.61
N LEU A 427 -1.97 12.15 -8.03
CA LEU A 427 -1.70 11.87 -9.44
C LEU A 427 -2.22 10.48 -9.82
N SER A 428 -3.17 10.44 -10.76
CA SER A 428 -3.64 9.18 -11.35
C SER A 428 -2.56 8.53 -12.23
N PRO A 429 -2.53 7.20 -12.37
CA PRO A 429 -1.67 6.56 -13.35
C PRO A 429 -1.98 7.00 -14.78
N GLU A 430 -0.93 7.34 -15.55
CA GLU A 430 -1.03 7.72 -16.95
C GLU A 430 0.24 7.30 -17.71
N PHE A 431 0.07 6.63 -18.85
CA PHE A 431 1.19 6.12 -19.62
C PHE A 431 2.12 7.24 -20.12
N ASN A 432 3.43 7.03 -19.94
CA ASN A 432 4.50 7.94 -20.39
C ASN A 432 4.40 9.36 -19.81
N ARG A 433 4.03 9.46 -18.52
CA ARG A 433 4.00 10.73 -17.79
C ARG A 433 5.04 10.72 -16.67
N LEU A 434 5.99 11.66 -16.73
CA LEU A 434 6.95 11.93 -15.66
C LEU A 434 6.35 12.96 -14.70
N HIS A 435 6.51 12.74 -13.41
CA HIS A 435 6.33 13.75 -12.38
C HIS A 435 7.63 13.99 -11.61
N LEU A 436 7.84 15.23 -11.19
CA LEU A 436 8.85 15.64 -10.23
C LEU A 436 8.11 16.35 -9.10
N VAL A 437 8.41 16.03 -7.86
CA VAL A 437 7.79 16.64 -6.67
C VAL A 437 8.87 16.86 -5.62
N LEU A 438 9.03 18.12 -5.19
CA LEU A 438 9.86 18.44 -4.04
C LEU A 438 9.09 18.07 -2.78
N ARG A 439 9.61 17.12 -2.01
CA ARG A 439 8.99 16.63 -0.78
C ARG A 439 9.79 17.10 0.43
N ASP A 440 9.22 18.06 1.14
CA ASP A 440 9.78 18.57 2.38
C ASP A 440 9.60 17.59 3.53
N PRO A 441 10.43 17.68 4.60
CA PRO A 441 10.23 16.91 5.82
C PRO A 441 8.82 17.10 6.39
N GLY A 442 8.24 16.02 6.90
CA GLY A 442 6.85 15.99 7.38
C GLY A 442 5.83 15.62 6.30
N LEU A 443 6.18 15.66 5.01
CA LEU A 443 5.30 15.19 3.96
C LEU A 443 5.41 13.68 3.77
N LEU A 444 4.27 13.02 3.64
CA LEU A 444 4.14 11.58 3.40
C LEU A 444 3.77 11.31 1.95
N HIS A 445 4.34 10.25 1.37
CA HIS A 445 4.02 9.77 0.03
C HIS A 445 3.64 8.30 0.04
N PHE A 446 2.63 7.91 -0.75
CA PHE A 446 2.24 6.52 -0.95
C PHE A 446 1.56 6.27 -2.30
N VAL A 447 1.51 5.00 -2.69
CA VAL A 447 0.71 4.51 -3.82
C VAL A 447 -0.53 3.80 -3.27
N LYS A 448 -1.71 4.37 -3.55
CA LYS A 448 -2.98 3.84 -3.08
C LYS A 448 -3.21 2.40 -3.58
N TYR A 449 -3.73 1.52 -2.72
CA TYR A 449 -4.08 0.13 -3.04
C TYR A 449 -4.80 0.02 -4.40
N ILE A 450 -4.40 -0.97 -5.20
CA ILE A 450 -4.98 -1.22 -6.52
C ILE A 450 -6.09 -2.24 -6.40
N ASN A 451 -7.29 -1.79 -6.65
CA ASN A 451 -8.51 -2.60 -6.60
C ASN A 451 -8.52 -3.67 -7.69
N SER A 452 -9.13 -4.81 -7.41
CA SER A 452 -9.27 -5.95 -8.34
C SER A 452 -9.96 -5.59 -9.67
N LYS A 453 -10.71 -4.49 -9.75
CA LYS A 453 -11.33 -3.96 -10.98
C LYS A 453 -10.37 -3.26 -11.94
N ALA A 454 -9.15 -2.97 -11.53
CA ALA A 454 -8.19 -2.33 -12.41
C ALA A 454 -8.01 -3.16 -13.70
N THR A 455 -7.88 -2.48 -14.83
CA THR A 455 -7.85 -3.13 -16.15
C THR A 455 -6.57 -3.89 -16.41
N SER A 456 -5.47 -3.49 -15.77
CA SER A 456 -4.11 -4.01 -15.93
C SER A 456 -3.32 -3.78 -14.63
N SER A 457 -2.06 -4.16 -14.59
CA SER A 457 -1.14 -3.72 -13.53
C SER A 457 -0.85 -2.21 -13.67
N ARG A 458 -0.56 -1.56 -12.53
CA ARG A 458 0.10 -0.25 -12.54
C ARG A 458 1.60 -0.46 -12.64
N TRP A 459 2.25 0.29 -13.53
CA TRP A 459 3.68 0.21 -13.78
C TRP A 459 4.32 1.58 -13.63
N ASP A 460 5.48 1.64 -12.98
CA ASP A 460 6.30 2.84 -12.93
C ASP A 460 7.80 2.55 -12.77
N THR A 461 8.61 3.55 -13.08
CA THR A 461 9.98 3.68 -12.57
C THR A 461 10.01 4.92 -11.69
N THR A 462 10.41 4.76 -10.44
CA THR A 462 10.47 5.83 -9.45
C THR A 462 11.88 6.00 -8.90
N GLY A 463 12.20 7.22 -8.53
CA GLY A 463 13.40 7.57 -7.81
C GLY A 463 13.12 8.56 -6.71
N GLU A 464 13.80 8.41 -5.60
CA GLU A 464 13.88 9.38 -4.51
C GLU A 464 15.33 9.85 -4.41
N TRP A 465 15.55 11.14 -4.49
CA TRP A 465 16.87 11.73 -4.34
C TRP A 465 16.94 12.62 -3.11
N ILE A 466 18.04 12.50 -2.38
CA ILE A 466 18.35 13.41 -1.28
C ILE A 466 18.81 14.74 -1.87
N ILE A 467 18.24 15.84 -1.37
CA ILE A 467 18.65 17.19 -1.68
C ILE A 467 19.58 17.67 -0.56
N ARG A 468 20.80 18.08 -0.94
CA ARG A 468 21.73 18.71 -0.04
C ARG A 468 21.46 20.22 -0.03
N ASN A 469 21.32 20.79 1.15
CA ASN A 469 21.35 22.24 1.33
C ASN A 469 22.78 22.74 1.06
N GLU A 470 22.92 23.89 0.39
CA GLU A 470 24.23 24.52 0.12
C GLU A 470 24.97 24.89 1.39
#